data_fe98523677f427d1df4164a2b036462a
#
_entry.id   fe98523677f427d1df4164a2b036462a
#
_cell.length_a   1.000
_cell.length_b   1.000
_cell.length_c   1.000
_cell.angle_alpha   90.00
_cell.angle_beta   90.00
_cell.angle_gamma   90.00
#
_symmetry.space_group_name_H-M   'P 1'
#
loop_
_entity.id
_entity.type
_entity.pdbx_description
1 polymer ?
#
loop_
_entity_poly.entity_id
_entity_poly.type
_entity_poly.pdbx_seq_one_letter_code
_entity_poly.pdbx_strand_id
1 'polypeptide(L)'
;GSLRNPTAFNNVFGLRPSYGRVPALQADVFGSTLGVAGPIARNPRDLARLLAVQAGPDPRAPLSVRQSAAVFADHADAPSPSLRGRRIGWLGSLDGHLPMEPGIIEVCEQALSVYEGLGCVVEPLVLDFPVEAIFEQWLVLRAWTIYRQLRPLLDAPGKRALLGEQAQWELDNALRLTPDKIAEAEAFRTRWFHFVAGLHQRYDVLALPSAQVFPFDANLGWPTEIAGRTMDTYHRWMEVVIPGTMSGCPVIGLPAGFDARGLPMGLQLIGPMHGELRCLDMARAYDDATSWAERRPPPAFPF
;
A
#
# COMPACT_ATOMS: atom_id res chain seq x y z
N GLY A 1 4.95 -2.67 -1.22
CA GLY A 1 4.09 -3.56 -1.94
C GLY A 1 3.42 -4.68 -1.15
N SER A 2 4.09 -5.27 -0.13
CA SER A 2 3.71 -6.59 0.43
C SER A 2 2.30 -6.74 1.03
N LEU A 3 1.57 -5.64 1.26
CA LEU A 3 0.17 -5.66 1.72
C LEU A 3 -0.83 -5.29 0.61
N ARG A 4 -0.39 -4.74 -0.52
CA ARG A 4 -1.29 -4.25 -1.59
C ARG A 4 -1.13 -5.03 -2.88
N ASN A 5 0.08 -5.23 -3.41
CA ASN A 5 0.27 -6.09 -4.58
C ASN A 5 -0.21 -7.53 -4.33
N PRO A 6 0.16 -8.22 -3.21
CA PRO A 6 -0.36 -9.56 -2.97
C PRO A 6 -1.88 -9.62 -2.82
N THR A 7 -2.51 -8.61 -2.22
CA THR A 7 -3.98 -8.60 -2.12
C THR A 7 -4.66 -8.45 -3.47
N ALA A 8 -4.10 -7.63 -4.37
CA ALA A 8 -4.56 -7.53 -5.74
C ALA A 8 -4.46 -8.87 -6.48
N PHE A 9 -3.33 -9.56 -6.32
CA PHE A 9 -3.04 -10.81 -7.02
C PHE A 9 -3.78 -12.03 -6.47
N ASN A 10 -4.28 -11.96 -5.23
CA ASN A 10 -4.96 -13.05 -4.56
C ASN A 10 -6.46 -12.79 -4.29
N ASN A 11 -7.03 -11.71 -4.83
CA ASN A 11 -8.45 -11.37 -4.67
C ASN A 11 -8.89 -11.32 -3.19
N VAL A 12 -8.09 -10.64 -2.34
CA VAL A 12 -8.33 -10.51 -0.90
C VAL A 12 -8.14 -9.06 -0.44
N PHE A 13 -8.43 -8.77 0.83
CA PHE A 13 -8.26 -7.47 1.44
C PHE A 13 -6.96 -7.40 2.22
N GLY A 14 -6.29 -6.24 2.19
CA GLY A 14 -5.10 -6.00 2.99
C GLY A 14 -5.00 -4.54 3.42
N LEU A 15 -4.61 -4.32 4.66
CA LEU A 15 -4.47 -2.99 5.22
C LEU A 15 -3.02 -2.71 5.58
N ARG A 16 -2.45 -1.67 4.96
CA ARG A 16 -1.27 -0.99 5.45
C ARG A 16 -1.73 0.10 6.41
N PRO A 17 -1.61 -0.07 7.73
CA PRO A 17 -2.05 0.96 8.66
C PRO A 17 -1.11 2.16 8.66
N SER A 18 -1.51 3.23 9.34
CA SER A 18 -0.65 4.35 9.67
C SER A 18 0.56 3.88 10.46
N TYR A 19 1.68 4.60 10.31
CA TYR A 19 2.86 4.30 11.11
C TYR A 19 2.55 4.38 12.61
N GLY A 20 3.06 3.40 13.35
CA GLY A 20 2.84 3.29 14.80
C GLY A 20 1.50 2.65 15.21
N ARG A 21 0.58 2.39 14.28
CA ARG A 21 -0.68 1.68 14.59
C ARG A 21 -0.42 0.25 15.05
N VAL A 22 0.42 -0.47 14.34
CA VAL A 22 1.01 -1.75 14.78
C VAL A 22 2.40 -1.43 15.31
N PRO A 23 2.69 -1.74 16.58
CA PRO A 23 3.99 -1.44 17.18
C PRO A 23 5.13 -2.13 16.43
N ALA A 24 6.16 -1.39 16.10
CA ALA A 24 7.35 -1.92 15.44
C ALA A 24 8.48 -2.09 16.45
N LEU A 25 8.83 -3.35 16.74
CA LEU A 25 9.90 -3.72 17.67
C LEU A 25 11.20 -3.98 16.90
N GLN A 26 11.60 -3.03 16.05
CA GLN A 26 12.86 -3.08 15.30
C GLN A 26 14.04 -2.75 16.22
N ALA A 27 15.25 -3.07 15.75
CA ALA A 27 16.48 -2.73 16.47
C ALA A 27 16.64 -1.22 16.71
N ASP A 28 16.08 -0.40 15.83
CA ASP A 28 15.99 1.06 16.01
C ASP A 28 14.52 1.49 15.98
N VAL A 29 13.96 1.68 17.15
CA VAL A 29 12.54 2.05 17.36
C VAL A 29 12.21 3.49 16.95
N PHE A 30 13.21 4.35 16.73
CA PHE A 30 13.06 5.72 16.22
C PHE A 30 13.39 5.82 14.73
N GLY A 31 13.73 4.71 14.11
CA GLY A 31 14.26 4.67 12.76
C GLY A 31 13.23 4.81 11.65
N SER A 32 13.41 4.02 10.60
CA SER A 32 12.58 4.12 9.39
C SER A 32 11.09 3.99 9.67
N THR A 33 10.33 4.96 9.16
CA THR A 33 8.86 4.99 9.19
C THR A 33 8.24 4.57 7.85
N LEU A 34 9.02 3.99 6.90
CA LEU A 34 8.51 3.52 5.62
C LEU A 34 7.81 2.18 5.72
N GLY A 35 8.35 1.26 6.52
CA GLY A 35 7.79 -0.07 6.71
C GLY A 35 6.76 -0.09 7.83
N VAL A 36 5.63 -0.74 7.61
CA VAL A 36 4.62 -1.05 8.63
C VAL A 36 4.12 -2.47 8.43
N ALA A 37 3.86 -3.19 9.51
CA ALA A 37 3.13 -4.44 9.48
C ALA A 37 1.62 -4.16 9.43
N GLY A 38 0.85 -5.10 8.87
CA GLY A 38 -0.60 -4.98 8.80
C GLY A 38 -1.25 -6.29 8.35
N PRO A 39 -2.57 -6.41 8.52
CA PRO A 39 -3.31 -7.62 8.24
C PRO A 39 -3.60 -7.82 6.74
N ILE A 40 -3.78 -9.10 6.37
CA ILE A 40 -4.43 -9.54 5.13
C ILE A 40 -5.52 -10.53 5.53
N ALA A 41 -6.71 -10.40 4.95
CA ALA A 41 -7.85 -11.27 5.22
C ALA A 41 -8.76 -11.39 3.99
N ARG A 42 -9.65 -12.39 3.99
CA ARG A 42 -10.59 -12.61 2.88
C ARG A 42 -11.76 -11.64 2.87
N ASN A 43 -12.03 -11.00 4.01
CA ASN A 43 -13.10 -10.01 4.16
C ASN A 43 -12.68 -8.90 5.13
N PRO A 44 -13.34 -7.73 5.09
CA PRO A 44 -12.99 -6.58 5.94
C PRO A 44 -13.26 -6.80 7.43
N ARG A 45 -14.19 -7.68 7.82
CA ARG A 45 -14.49 -7.99 9.23
C ARG A 45 -13.31 -8.70 9.88
N ASP A 46 -12.80 -9.73 9.23
CA ASP A 46 -11.62 -10.47 9.71
C ASP A 46 -10.36 -9.61 9.65
N LEU A 47 -10.26 -8.73 8.64
CA LEU A 47 -9.19 -7.75 8.56
C LEU A 47 -9.18 -6.82 9.78
N ALA A 48 -10.34 -6.30 10.18
CA ALA A 48 -10.51 -5.47 11.37
C ALA A 48 -10.20 -6.23 12.68
N ARG A 49 -10.67 -7.48 12.81
CA ARG A 49 -10.37 -8.33 13.97
C ARG A 49 -8.87 -8.59 14.10
N LEU A 50 -8.21 -8.90 12.98
CA LEU A 50 -6.77 -9.13 12.99
C LEU A 50 -6.00 -7.83 13.32
N LEU A 51 -6.46 -6.68 12.82
CA LEU A 51 -5.88 -5.39 13.21
C LEU A 51 -6.07 -5.12 14.71
N ALA A 52 -7.22 -5.48 15.29
CA ALA A 52 -7.49 -5.32 16.73
C ALA A 52 -6.49 -6.11 17.60
N VAL A 53 -6.01 -7.24 17.10
CA VAL A 53 -4.97 -8.04 17.81
C VAL A 53 -3.57 -7.45 17.63
N GLN A 54 -3.29 -6.87 16.46
CA GLN A 54 -1.96 -6.34 16.12
C GLN A 54 -1.72 -4.91 16.61
N ALA A 55 -2.77 -4.09 16.72
CA ALA A 55 -2.69 -2.68 17.06
C ALA A 55 -2.64 -2.45 18.57
N GLY A 56 -2.27 -1.26 18.96
CA GLY A 56 -2.29 -0.79 20.34
C GLY A 56 -0.94 -0.26 20.82
N PRO A 57 -0.92 0.40 21.97
CA PRO A 57 0.32 0.93 22.52
C PRO A 57 1.23 -0.20 23.06
N ASP A 58 2.52 -0.09 22.78
CA ASP A 58 3.56 -0.96 23.36
C ASP A 58 4.66 -0.06 23.93
N PRO A 59 5.03 -0.19 25.23
CA PRO A 59 6.06 0.65 25.87
C PRO A 59 7.44 0.47 25.25
N ARG A 60 7.68 -0.63 24.51
CA ARG A 60 8.93 -0.88 23.79
C ARG A 60 8.97 -0.18 22.43
N ALA A 61 7.83 0.32 21.93
CA ALA A 61 7.71 1.07 20.69
C ALA A 61 7.21 2.50 20.99
N PRO A 62 8.11 3.45 21.26
CA PRO A 62 7.77 4.78 21.75
C PRO A 62 6.88 5.59 20.80
N LEU A 63 6.90 5.26 19.50
CA LEU A 63 6.07 5.87 18.47
C LEU A 63 4.75 5.13 18.24
N SER A 64 4.39 4.13 19.07
CA SER A 64 3.12 3.43 18.96
C SER A 64 1.94 4.34 19.29
N VAL A 65 0.84 4.19 18.52
CA VAL A 65 -0.38 4.99 18.69
C VAL A 65 -1.11 4.56 19.95
N ARG A 66 -1.44 5.54 20.82
CA ARG A 66 -2.05 5.30 22.15
C ARG A 66 -3.55 5.00 22.11
N GLN A 67 -4.17 4.93 20.95
CA GLN A 67 -5.56 4.55 20.80
C GLN A 67 -5.77 3.07 21.13
N SER A 68 -6.84 2.75 21.86
CA SER A 68 -7.23 1.36 22.11
C SER A 68 -7.49 0.61 20.81
N ALA A 69 -7.01 -0.62 20.69
CA ALA A 69 -7.27 -1.50 19.57
C ALA A 69 -8.72 -2.04 19.56
N ALA A 70 -9.45 -1.95 20.67
CA ALA A 70 -10.84 -2.41 20.78
C ALA A 70 -11.76 -1.77 19.72
N VAL A 71 -11.49 -0.52 19.31
CA VAL A 71 -12.27 0.17 18.27
C VAL A 71 -12.33 -0.61 16.95
N PHE A 72 -11.33 -1.44 16.64
CA PHE A 72 -11.31 -2.25 15.43
C PHE A 72 -12.12 -3.54 15.61
N ALA A 73 -12.14 -4.13 16.80
CA ALA A 73 -13.01 -5.25 17.11
C ALA A 73 -14.48 -4.82 17.11
N ASP A 74 -14.80 -3.69 17.74
CA ASP A 74 -16.14 -3.11 17.74
C ASP A 74 -16.63 -2.80 16.31
N HIS A 75 -15.72 -2.26 15.46
CA HIS A 75 -16.01 -2.01 14.04
C HIS A 75 -16.32 -3.31 13.28
N ALA A 76 -15.60 -4.40 13.56
CA ALA A 76 -15.82 -5.69 12.90
C ALA A 76 -17.25 -6.22 13.11
N ASP A 77 -17.83 -5.97 14.29
CA ASP A 77 -19.16 -6.43 14.67
C ASP A 77 -20.28 -5.41 14.41
N ALA A 78 -19.91 -4.15 14.09
CA ALA A 78 -20.86 -3.09 13.78
C ALA A 78 -21.63 -3.34 12.46
N PRO A 79 -22.81 -2.74 12.22
CA PRO A 79 -23.46 -2.74 10.91
C PRO A 79 -22.60 -2.11 9.82
N SER A 80 -22.91 -2.44 8.55
CA SER A 80 -22.24 -1.79 7.41
C SER A 80 -22.53 -0.29 7.38
N PRO A 81 -21.53 0.56 7.21
CA PRO A 81 -21.73 2.01 7.21
C PRO A 81 -22.35 2.49 5.91
N SER A 82 -23.10 3.59 5.97
CA SER A 82 -23.52 4.33 4.79
C SER A 82 -22.34 5.14 4.23
N LEU A 83 -22.10 5.04 2.93
CA LEU A 83 -21.08 5.81 2.24
C LEU A 83 -21.63 7.04 1.49
N ARG A 84 -22.95 7.32 1.63
CA ARG A 84 -23.61 8.43 0.92
C ARG A 84 -22.87 9.75 1.16
N GLY A 85 -22.48 10.41 0.07
CA GLY A 85 -21.80 11.71 0.10
C GLY A 85 -20.29 11.63 0.36
N ARG A 86 -19.72 10.45 0.58
CA ARG A 86 -18.25 10.29 0.67
C ARG A 86 -17.62 10.61 -0.67
N ARG A 87 -16.44 11.24 -0.63
CA ARG A 87 -15.72 11.70 -1.81
C ARG A 87 -14.45 10.88 -2.01
N ILE A 88 -14.28 10.39 -3.23
CA ILE A 88 -13.11 9.60 -3.67
C ILE A 88 -12.38 10.38 -4.75
N GLY A 89 -11.11 10.71 -4.52
CA GLY A 89 -10.23 11.27 -5.55
C GLY A 89 -9.58 10.15 -6.35
N TRP A 90 -9.95 9.96 -7.62
CA TRP A 90 -9.38 8.96 -8.50
C TRP A 90 -8.11 9.48 -9.17
N LEU A 91 -6.97 8.87 -8.85
CA LEU A 91 -5.64 9.27 -9.33
C LEU A 91 -5.23 8.50 -10.60
N GLY A 92 -5.95 7.44 -10.97
CA GLY A 92 -5.69 6.66 -12.18
C GLY A 92 -4.25 6.18 -12.30
N SER A 93 -3.61 6.54 -13.40
CA SER A 93 -2.19 6.28 -13.68
C SER A 93 -1.27 7.45 -13.28
N LEU A 94 -1.71 8.36 -12.40
CA LEU A 94 -1.02 9.63 -12.11
C LEU A 94 -0.74 10.45 -13.39
N ASP A 95 -1.80 10.74 -14.12
CA ASP A 95 -1.76 11.48 -15.39
C ASP A 95 -0.80 10.86 -16.43
N GLY A 96 -0.81 9.53 -16.54
CA GLY A 96 0.04 8.78 -17.48
C GLY A 96 1.49 8.59 -17.04
N HIS A 97 1.86 9.04 -15.83
CA HIS A 97 3.20 8.81 -15.29
C HIS A 97 3.46 7.31 -15.08
N LEU A 98 2.50 6.59 -14.51
CA LEU A 98 2.63 5.14 -14.25
C LEU A 98 2.23 4.32 -15.48
N PRO A 99 3.14 3.50 -16.06
CA PRO A 99 2.74 2.54 -17.07
C PRO A 99 1.84 1.47 -16.44
N MET A 100 0.72 1.17 -17.09
CA MET A 100 -0.24 0.15 -16.65
C MET A 100 -0.42 -0.89 -17.75
N GLU A 101 -0.46 -2.17 -17.38
CA GLU A 101 -0.88 -3.23 -18.29
C GLU A 101 -2.32 -2.94 -18.75
N PRO A 102 -2.65 -3.14 -20.05
CA PRO A 102 -4.00 -2.89 -20.56
C PRO A 102 -5.08 -3.63 -19.77
N GLY A 103 -6.20 -2.95 -19.48
CA GLY A 103 -7.33 -3.49 -18.72
C GLY A 103 -7.32 -3.15 -17.23
N ILE A 104 -6.20 -2.70 -16.65
CA ILE A 104 -6.11 -2.40 -15.22
C ILE A 104 -6.96 -1.19 -14.84
N ILE A 105 -6.86 -0.11 -15.60
CA ILE A 105 -7.61 1.12 -15.34
C ILE A 105 -9.11 0.82 -15.44
N GLU A 106 -9.54 0.11 -16.47
CA GLU A 106 -10.94 -0.26 -16.71
C GLU A 106 -11.52 -1.11 -15.59
N VAL A 107 -10.76 -2.10 -15.08
CA VAL A 107 -11.19 -2.93 -13.94
C VAL A 107 -11.32 -2.10 -12.67
N CYS A 108 -10.40 -1.16 -12.44
CA CYS A 108 -10.46 -0.27 -11.28
C CYS A 108 -11.62 0.74 -11.39
N GLU A 109 -11.91 1.27 -12.58
CA GLU A 109 -13.06 2.16 -12.80
C GLU A 109 -14.39 1.45 -12.62
N GLN A 110 -14.50 0.17 -13.00
CA GLN A 110 -15.66 -0.65 -12.68
C GLN A 110 -15.83 -0.83 -11.18
N ALA A 111 -14.74 -1.00 -10.42
CA ALA A 111 -14.80 -1.05 -8.97
C ALA A 111 -15.23 0.29 -8.36
N LEU A 112 -14.81 1.42 -8.94
CA LEU A 112 -15.22 2.75 -8.52
C LEU A 112 -16.71 3.01 -8.81
N SER A 113 -17.28 2.46 -9.89
CA SER A 113 -18.72 2.55 -10.18
C SER A 113 -19.58 1.89 -9.09
N VAL A 114 -19.05 0.87 -8.38
CA VAL A 114 -19.74 0.31 -7.21
C VAL A 114 -19.86 1.35 -6.10
N TYR A 115 -18.79 2.12 -5.85
CA TYR A 115 -18.84 3.22 -4.86
C TYR A 115 -19.84 4.31 -5.25
N GLU A 116 -19.96 4.64 -6.54
CA GLU A 116 -20.97 5.57 -7.04
C GLU A 116 -22.38 5.02 -6.76
N GLY A 117 -22.59 3.71 -7.00
CA GLY A 117 -23.84 3.01 -6.64
C GLY A 117 -24.15 3.04 -5.14
N LEU A 118 -23.14 3.09 -4.28
CA LEU A 118 -23.25 3.25 -2.83
C LEU A 118 -23.46 4.72 -2.39
N GLY A 119 -23.52 5.65 -3.36
CA GLY A 119 -23.77 7.08 -3.13
C GLY A 119 -22.51 7.90 -2.86
N CYS A 120 -21.34 7.37 -3.15
CA CYS A 120 -20.09 8.15 -3.15
C CYS A 120 -20.04 9.10 -4.37
N VAL A 121 -19.25 10.15 -4.24
CA VAL A 121 -18.84 11.03 -5.35
C VAL A 121 -17.43 10.65 -5.74
N VAL A 122 -17.24 10.12 -6.94
CA VAL A 122 -15.93 9.78 -7.51
C VAL A 122 -15.51 10.86 -8.48
N GLU A 123 -14.32 11.42 -8.29
CA GLU A 123 -13.80 12.52 -9.11
C GLU A 123 -12.40 12.19 -9.62
N PRO A 124 -12.14 12.30 -10.93
CA PRO A 124 -10.78 12.29 -11.45
C PRO A 124 -9.96 13.41 -10.80
N LEU A 125 -8.74 13.08 -10.40
CA LEU A 125 -7.85 14.00 -9.70
C LEU A 125 -6.45 13.97 -10.29
N VAL A 126 -6.04 15.07 -10.91
CA VAL A 126 -4.66 15.33 -11.31
C VAL A 126 -3.96 16.05 -10.17
N LEU A 127 -2.75 15.61 -9.84
CA LEU A 127 -1.98 16.16 -8.73
C LEU A 127 -1.09 17.32 -9.22
N ASP A 128 -1.21 18.48 -8.60
CA ASP A 128 -0.24 19.57 -8.74
C ASP A 128 0.96 19.32 -7.80
N PHE A 129 1.70 18.27 -8.11
CA PHE A 129 2.87 17.82 -7.34
C PHE A 129 3.82 17.04 -8.28
N PRO A 130 5.15 17.14 -8.12
CA PRO A 130 6.12 16.41 -8.96
C PRO A 130 6.08 14.91 -8.64
N VAL A 131 5.12 14.20 -9.24
CA VAL A 131 4.82 12.78 -8.94
C VAL A 131 5.96 11.85 -9.33
N GLU A 132 6.72 12.19 -10.37
CA GLU A 132 7.91 11.47 -10.84
C GLU A 132 9.02 11.39 -9.76
N ALA A 133 9.11 12.43 -8.92
CA ALA A 133 10.10 12.47 -7.85
C ALA A 133 9.72 11.57 -6.65
N ILE A 134 8.46 11.15 -6.51
CA ILE A 134 8.00 10.33 -5.37
C ILE A 134 8.79 9.02 -5.31
N PHE A 135 8.95 8.35 -6.44
CA PHE A 135 9.67 7.08 -6.50
C PHE A 135 11.17 7.25 -6.25
N GLU A 136 11.78 8.27 -6.85
CA GLU A 136 13.23 8.53 -6.69
C GLU A 136 13.58 8.83 -5.22
N GLN A 137 12.81 9.67 -4.57
CA GLN A 137 13.02 9.99 -3.16
C GLN A 137 12.68 8.80 -2.24
N TRP A 138 11.70 7.97 -2.63
CA TRP A 138 11.45 6.72 -1.92
C TRP A 138 12.64 5.75 -2.03
N LEU A 139 13.29 5.62 -3.19
CA LEU A 139 14.48 4.79 -3.36
C LEU A 139 15.60 5.19 -2.40
N VAL A 140 15.83 6.49 -2.21
CA VAL A 140 16.81 7.00 -1.24
C VAL A 140 16.46 6.57 0.19
N LEU A 141 15.22 6.81 0.63
CA LEU A 141 14.77 6.44 1.97
C LEU A 141 14.73 4.91 2.16
N ARG A 142 14.40 4.17 1.11
CA ARG A 142 14.43 2.70 1.09
C ARG A 142 15.87 2.20 1.28
N ALA A 143 16.81 2.70 0.50
CA ALA A 143 18.21 2.34 0.59
C ALA A 143 18.79 2.66 1.98
N TRP A 144 18.46 3.83 2.55
CA TRP A 144 18.83 4.18 3.92
C TRP A 144 18.27 3.21 4.97
N THR A 145 17.01 2.81 4.79
CA THR A 145 16.36 1.81 5.67
C THR A 145 17.09 0.46 5.62
N ILE A 146 17.38 -0.02 4.41
CA ILE A 146 18.09 -1.29 4.18
C ILE A 146 19.50 -1.24 4.75
N TYR A 147 20.22 -0.14 4.54
CA TYR A 147 21.55 0.04 5.14
C TYR A 147 21.55 -0.17 6.64
N ARG A 148 20.60 0.48 7.35
CA ARG A 148 20.49 0.37 8.81
C ARG A 148 20.19 -1.06 9.26
N GLN A 149 19.39 -1.81 8.50
CA GLN A 149 19.03 -3.20 8.80
C GLN A 149 20.20 -4.16 8.50
N LEU A 150 20.92 -3.96 7.41
CA LEU A 150 21.97 -4.86 6.95
C LEU A 150 23.37 -4.46 7.43
N ARG A 151 23.55 -3.26 7.98
CA ARG A 151 24.85 -2.77 8.47
C ARG A 151 25.59 -3.78 9.37
N PRO A 152 24.92 -4.47 10.33
CA PRO A 152 25.60 -5.47 11.16
C PRO A 152 26.15 -6.67 10.39
N LEU A 153 25.62 -6.95 9.17
CA LEU A 153 26.11 -8.03 8.32
C LEU A 153 27.38 -7.65 7.56
N LEU A 154 27.64 -6.34 7.35
CA LEU A 154 28.83 -5.88 6.67
C LEU A 154 30.12 -6.14 7.47
N ASP A 155 30.01 -6.11 8.80
CA ASP A 155 31.12 -6.34 9.70
C ASP A 155 31.44 -7.84 9.90
N ALA A 156 30.61 -8.74 9.36
CA ALA A 156 30.76 -10.18 9.51
C ALA A 156 31.35 -10.80 8.23
N PRO A 157 32.60 -11.36 8.29
CA PRO A 157 33.23 -11.94 7.13
C PRO A 157 32.37 -12.97 6.40
N GLY A 158 32.27 -12.84 5.07
CA GLY A 158 31.52 -13.77 4.21
C GLY A 158 29.99 -13.65 4.24
N LYS A 159 29.39 -12.95 5.20
CA LYS A 159 27.90 -12.85 5.27
C LYS A 159 27.28 -12.06 4.14
N ARG A 160 27.99 -11.08 3.58
CA ARG A 160 27.50 -10.33 2.42
C ARG A 160 27.24 -11.25 1.20
N ALA A 161 28.08 -12.25 0.99
CA ALA A 161 27.93 -13.20 -0.12
C ALA A 161 26.70 -14.11 0.01
N LEU A 162 26.07 -14.18 1.21
CA LEU A 162 24.85 -14.93 1.44
C LEU A 162 23.57 -14.12 1.09
N LEU A 163 23.72 -12.82 0.82
CA LEU A 163 22.60 -11.99 0.40
C LEU A 163 22.23 -12.31 -1.06
N GLY A 164 20.95 -12.40 -1.37
CA GLY A 164 20.49 -12.46 -2.75
C GLY A 164 20.83 -11.19 -3.53
N GLU A 165 20.87 -11.28 -4.85
CA GLU A 165 21.29 -10.19 -5.77
C GLU A 165 20.57 -8.88 -5.49
N GLN A 166 19.25 -8.93 -5.27
CA GLN A 166 18.44 -7.74 -4.97
C GLN A 166 18.88 -7.05 -3.68
N ALA A 167 19.15 -7.82 -2.62
CA ALA A 167 19.62 -7.26 -1.35
C ALA A 167 21.01 -6.67 -1.45
N GLN A 168 21.89 -7.28 -2.26
CA GLN A 168 23.22 -6.74 -2.56
C GLN A 168 23.12 -5.42 -3.33
N TRP A 169 22.23 -5.35 -4.35
CA TRP A 169 21.97 -4.14 -5.12
C TRP A 169 21.47 -2.99 -4.23
N GLU A 170 20.48 -3.27 -3.35
CA GLU A 170 19.98 -2.28 -2.40
C GLU A 170 21.08 -1.77 -1.46
N LEU A 171 21.94 -2.67 -0.97
CA LEU A 171 23.06 -2.32 -0.10
C LEU A 171 24.10 -1.47 -0.83
N ASP A 172 24.43 -1.80 -2.08
CA ASP A 172 25.36 -1.02 -2.90
C ASP A 172 24.84 0.40 -3.17
N ASN A 173 23.55 0.55 -3.42
CA ASN A 173 22.93 1.86 -3.54
C ASN A 173 22.98 2.63 -2.21
N ALA A 174 22.75 1.95 -1.11
CA ALA A 174 22.80 2.56 0.21
C ALA A 174 24.20 3.10 0.57
N LEU A 175 25.25 2.39 0.18
CA LEU A 175 26.64 2.82 0.40
C LEU A 175 27.06 4.05 -0.43
N ARG A 176 26.26 4.44 -1.43
CA ARG A 176 26.47 5.64 -2.25
C ARG A 176 25.68 6.85 -1.77
N LEU A 177 24.88 6.68 -0.71
CA LEU A 177 24.08 7.79 -0.16
C LEU A 177 24.97 8.82 0.52
N THR A 178 24.60 10.08 0.35
CA THR A 178 25.21 11.19 1.07
C THR A 178 24.20 11.74 2.08
N PRO A 179 24.65 12.41 3.16
CA PRO A 179 23.76 13.08 4.10
C PRO A 179 22.78 14.03 3.41
N ASP A 180 23.22 14.77 2.40
CA ASP A 180 22.38 15.72 1.66
C ASP A 180 21.23 15.03 0.93
N LYS A 181 21.50 13.89 0.25
CA LYS A 181 20.45 13.10 -0.41
C LYS A 181 19.41 12.59 0.57
N ILE A 182 19.84 12.13 1.75
CA ILE A 182 18.93 11.64 2.77
C ILE A 182 18.06 12.80 3.29
N ALA A 183 18.67 13.94 3.62
CA ALA A 183 17.96 15.11 4.10
C ALA A 183 16.94 15.65 3.08
N GLU A 184 17.33 15.68 1.79
CA GLU A 184 16.42 16.07 0.69
C GLU A 184 15.22 15.11 0.61
N ALA A 185 15.44 13.81 0.68
CA ALA A 185 14.38 12.81 0.60
C ALA A 185 13.42 12.88 1.81
N GLU A 186 13.93 13.16 3.01
CA GLU A 186 13.10 13.38 4.21
C GLU A 186 12.26 14.67 4.08
N ALA A 187 12.87 15.75 3.59
CA ALA A 187 12.17 17.02 3.34
C ALA A 187 11.10 16.84 2.23
N PHE A 188 11.42 16.12 1.15
CA PHE A 188 10.44 15.80 0.10
C PHE A 188 9.27 15.00 0.65
N ARG A 189 9.54 13.96 1.46
CA ARG A 189 8.51 13.14 2.08
C ARG A 189 7.59 13.98 2.98
N THR A 190 8.14 14.95 3.70
CA THR A 190 7.36 15.88 4.52
C THR A 190 6.43 16.73 3.65
N ARG A 191 6.92 17.27 2.53
CA ARG A 191 6.08 18.03 1.58
C ARG A 191 4.97 17.16 0.99
N TRP A 192 5.30 15.93 0.61
CA TRP A 192 4.31 14.96 0.11
C TRP A 192 3.22 14.66 1.15
N PHE A 193 3.60 14.42 2.40
CA PHE A 193 2.63 14.22 3.49
C PHE A 193 1.68 15.41 3.64
N HIS A 194 2.21 16.64 3.66
CA HIS A 194 1.39 17.84 3.79
C HIS A 194 0.46 18.03 2.59
N PHE A 195 0.94 17.73 1.38
CA PHE A 195 0.12 17.79 0.17
C PHE A 195 -1.06 16.79 0.25
N VAL A 196 -0.78 15.54 0.61
CA VAL A 196 -1.83 14.50 0.79
C VAL A 196 -2.80 14.87 1.91
N ALA A 197 -2.30 15.42 3.03
CA ALA A 197 -3.15 15.90 4.12
C ALA A 197 -4.09 17.03 3.65
N GLY A 198 -3.60 17.91 2.77
CA GLY A 198 -4.42 18.93 2.11
C GLY A 198 -5.53 18.33 1.22
N LEU A 199 -5.23 17.28 0.47
CA LEU A 199 -6.24 16.58 -0.34
C LEU A 199 -7.33 15.95 0.53
N HIS A 200 -7.00 15.45 1.70
CA HIS A 200 -7.97 14.88 2.65
C HIS A 200 -8.90 15.91 3.31
N GLN A 201 -8.72 17.21 3.08
CA GLN A 201 -9.75 18.21 3.41
C GLN A 201 -10.95 18.16 2.43
N ARG A 202 -10.76 17.58 1.25
CA ARG A 202 -11.76 17.50 0.18
C ARG A 202 -12.23 16.07 -0.10
N TYR A 203 -11.36 15.09 0.10
CA TYR A 203 -11.60 13.68 -0.21
C TYR A 203 -11.50 12.82 1.05
N ASP A 204 -12.46 11.91 1.20
CA ASP A 204 -12.43 10.91 2.27
C ASP A 204 -11.32 9.88 2.08
N VAL A 205 -11.08 9.50 0.82
CA VAL A 205 -10.00 8.63 0.39
C VAL A 205 -9.50 9.03 -1.00
N LEU A 206 -8.24 8.68 -1.30
CA LEU A 206 -7.67 8.75 -2.65
C LEU A 206 -7.53 7.33 -3.20
N ALA A 207 -7.86 7.12 -4.46
CA ALA A 207 -7.88 5.80 -5.08
C ALA A 207 -6.82 5.64 -6.19
N LEU A 208 -6.18 4.47 -6.25
CA LEU A 208 -5.22 4.04 -7.27
C LEU A 208 -5.39 2.54 -7.54
N PRO A 209 -4.98 2.00 -8.69
CA PRO A 209 -4.77 0.57 -8.83
C PRO A 209 -3.80 0.03 -7.77
N SER A 210 -3.96 -1.22 -7.35
CA SER A 210 -3.05 -1.84 -6.36
C SER A 210 -1.79 -2.45 -7.00
N ALA A 211 -1.76 -2.59 -8.31
CA ALA A 211 -0.60 -3.07 -9.07
C ALA A 211 -0.62 -2.46 -10.48
N GLN A 212 0.54 -2.47 -11.16
CA GLN A 212 0.71 -1.98 -12.53
C GLN A 212 0.61 -3.10 -13.57
N VAL A 213 0.59 -4.35 -13.13
CA VAL A 213 0.46 -5.57 -13.93
C VAL A 213 -0.54 -6.50 -13.28
N PHE A 214 -1.18 -7.35 -14.08
CA PHE A 214 -1.90 -8.52 -13.57
C PHE A 214 -0.92 -9.56 -13.03
N PRO A 215 -1.38 -10.60 -12.29
CA PRO A 215 -0.53 -11.71 -11.90
C PRO A 215 0.22 -12.29 -13.11
N PHE A 216 1.53 -12.44 -12.96
CA PHE A 216 2.44 -12.90 -13.99
C PHE A 216 3.04 -14.27 -13.64
N ASP A 217 3.75 -14.92 -14.58
CA ASP A 217 4.36 -16.23 -14.40
C ASP A 217 5.28 -16.23 -13.15
N ALA A 218 5.07 -17.19 -12.25
CA ALA A 218 5.84 -17.34 -11.02
C ALA A 218 7.35 -17.62 -11.25
N ASN A 219 7.72 -18.09 -12.46
CA ASN A 219 9.12 -18.27 -12.83
C ASN A 219 9.80 -16.97 -13.29
N LEU A 220 9.01 -15.94 -13.56
CA LEU A 220 9.55 -14.61 -13.85
C LEU A 220 9.91 -13.92 -12.53
N GLY A 221 11.17 -13.53 -12.37
CA GLY A 221 11.63 -12.84 -11.16
C GLY A 221 10.84 -11.56 -10.89
N TRP A 222 10.60 -10.76 -11.93
CA TRP A 222 9.77 -9.56 -11.94
C TRP A 222 9.56 -9.05 -13.38
N PRO A 223 8.49 -8.29 -13.67
CA PRO A 223 8.26 -7.72 -14.99
C PRO A 223 9.32 -6.68 -15.35
N THR A 224 10.03 -6.88 -16.43
CA THR A 224 11.10 -5.98 -16.91
C THR A 224 10.60 -4.90 -17.84
N GLU A 225 9.35 -5.02 -18.33
CA GLU A 225 8.67 -4.05 -19.18
C GLU A 225 7.17 -4.02 -18.86
N ILE A 226 6.56 -2.83 -18.88
CA ILE A 226 5.12 -2.62 -18.74
C ILE A 226 4.68 -1.58 -19.79
N ALA A 227 3.75 -1.95 -20.66
CA ALA A 227 3.19 -1.06 -21.68
C ALA A 227 4.27 -0.31 -22.50
N GLY A 228 5.35 -1.01 -22.89
CA GLY A 228 6.46 -0.46 -23.67
C GLY A 228 7.47 0.36 -22.86
N ARG A 229 7.31 0.48 -21.54
CA ARG A 229 8.30 1.14 -20.67
C ARG A 229 9.13 0.10 -19.93
N THR A 230 10.45 0.24 -20.00
CA THR A 230 11.40 -0.60 -19.24
C THR A 230 11.29 -0.32 -17.74
N MET A 231 11.26 -1.39 -16.96
CA MET A 231 11.39 -1.32 -15.51
C MET A 231 12.88 -1.40 -15.14
N ASP A 232 13.44 -0.29 -14.71
CA ASP A 232 14.88 -0.12 -14.47
C ASP A 232 15.35 -0.75 -13.15
N THR A 233 14.41 -1.06 -12.25
CA THR A 233 14.68 -1.68 -10.95
C THR A 233 13.58 -2.66 -10.58
N TYR A 234 13.90 -3.62 -9.70
CA TYR A 234 12.91 -4.52 -9.11
C TYR A 234 11.68 -3.79 -8.54
N HIS A 235 11.82 -2.56 -8.07
CA HIS A 235 10.72 -1.83 -7.42
C HIS A 235 9.85 -1.04 -8.41
N ARG A 236 10.33 -0.78 -9.63
CA ARG A 236 9.63 0.07 -10.60
C ARG A 236 8.27 -0.49 -11.03
N TRP A 237 8.16 -1.80 -11.18
CA TRP A 237 6.90 -2.43 -11.57
C TRP A 237 5.79 -2.30 -10.52
N MET A 238 6.15 -1.93 -9.29
CA MET A 238 5.21 -1.72 -8.18
C MET A 238 5.21 -0.25 -7.69
N GLU A 239 5.63 0.69 -8.52
CA GLU A 239 5.69 2.11 -8.19
C GLU A 239 4.34 2.67 -7.74
N VAL A 240 3.22 2.17 -8.29
CA VAL A 240 1.85 2.58 -7.96
C VAL A 240 1.52 2.52 -6.46
N VAL A 241 2.23 1.69 -5.68
CA VAL A 241 2.01 1.63 -4.22
C VAL A 241 2.89 2.60 -3.43
N ILE A 242 3.84 3.27 -4.08
CA ILE A 242 4.80 4.15 -3.41
C ILE A 242 4.16 5.44 -2.89
N PRO A 243 3.25 6.14 -3.61
CA PRO A 243 2.57 7.33 -3.11
C PRO A 243 1.92 7.12 -1.74
N GLY A 244 1.15 6.04 -1.58
CA GLY A 244 0.55 5.68 -0.29
C GLY A 244 1.58 5.29 0.79
N THR A 245 2.72 4.70 0.40
CA THR A 245 3.83 4.40 1.34
C THR A 245 4.49 5.68 1.84
N MET A 246 4.78 6.61 0.94
CA MET A 246 5.44 7.88 1.24
C MET A 246 4.57 8.80 2.09
N SER A 247 3.24 8.79 1.91
CA SER A 247 2.32 9.58 2.72
C SER A 247 2.30 9.19 4.20
N GLY A 248 2.69 7.95 4.54
CA GLY A 248 2.56 7.43 5.92
C GLY A 248 1.11 7.12 6.33
N CYS A 249 0.14 7.50 5.54
CA CYS A 249 -1.29 7.28 5.76
C CYS A 249 -1.68 5.78 5.68
N PRO A 250 -2.83 5.39 6.23
CA PRO A 250 -3.35 4.04 6.07
C PRO A 250 -3.80 3.84 4.63
N VAL A 251 -3.53 2.65 4.09
CA VAL A 251 -3.94 2.26 2.74
C VAL A 251 -4.55 0.88 2.77
N ILE A 252 -5.80 0.77 2.33
CA ILE A 252 -6.46 -0.52 2.17
C ILE A 252 -6.43 -0.93 0.70
N GLY A 253 -5.94 -2.16 0.44
CA GLY A 253 -6.10 -2.84 -0.84
C GLY A 253 -7.35 -3.72 -0.79
N LEU A 254 -8.13 -3.71 -1.85
CA LEU A 254 -9.35 -4.49 -1.98
C LEU A 254 -9.48 -5.07 -3.40
N PRO A 255 -10.23 -6.18 -3.57
CA PRO A 255 -10.51 -6.75 -4.89
C PRO A 255 -11.22 -5.75 -5.80
N ALA A 256 -10.73 -5.54 -7.01
CA ALA A 256 -11.39 -4.69 -8.00
C ALA A 256 -12.18 -5.51 -9.04
N GLY A 257 -11.74 -6.73 -9.32
CA GLY A 257 -12.34 -7.61 -10.32
C GLY A 257 -11.28 -8.47 -11.02
N PHE A 258 -11.63 -8.93 -12.22
CA PHE A 258 -10.80 -9.85 -13.01
C PHE A 258 -10.73 -9.37 -14.46
N ASP A 259 -9.60 -9.62 -15.13
CA ASP A 259 -9.48 -9.43 -16.56
C ASP A 259 -10.17 -10.57 -17.36
N ALA A 260 -10.12 -10.47 -18.68
CA ALA A 260 -10.71 -11.48 -19.58
C ALA A 260 -10.06 -12.88 -19.44
N ARG A 261 -8.82 -12.97 -18.94
CA ARG A 261 -8.10 -14.21 -18.64
C ARG A 261 -8.50 -14.81 -17.28
N GLY A 262 -9.26 -14.06 -16.48
CA GLY A 262 -9.63 -14.44 -15.12
C GLY A 262 -8.55 -14.12 -14.09
N LEU A 263 -7.57 -13.26 -14.42
CA LEU A 263 -6.55 -12.80 -13.49
C LEU A 263 -7.08 -11.64 -12.63
N PRO A 264 -6.90 -11.69 -11.31
CA PRO A 264 -7.44 -10.67 -10.41
C PRO A 264 -6.66 -9.35 -10.46
N MET A 265 -7.35 -8.27 -10.15
CA MET A 265 -6.78 -6.95 -9.90
C MET A 265 -7.39 -6.35 -8.64
N GLY A 266 -6.64 -5.45 -8.00
CA GLY A 266 -7.09 -4.73 -6.81
C GLY A 266 -7.09 -3.23 -7.01
N LEU A 267 -7.94 -2.58 -6.23
CA LEU A 267 -7.97 -1.14 -6.01
C LEU A 267 -7.37 -0.83 -4.63
N GLN A 268 -6.56 0.22 -4.49
CA GLN A 268 -6.12 0.71 -3.20
C GLN A 268 -6.74 2.05 -2.86
N LEU A 269 -7.16 2.22 -1.61
CA LEU A 269 -7.70 3.46 -1.08
C LEU A 269 -6.76 3.99 0.01
N ILE A 270 -6.25 5.20 -0.18
CA ILE A 270 -5.42 5.92 0.79
C ILE A 270 -6.36 6.75 1.65
N GLY A 271 -6.43 6.46 2.94
CA GLY A 271 -7.20 7.25 3.92
C GLY A 271 -6.40 8.39 4.54
N PRO A 272 -7.03 9.27 5.31
CA PRO A 272 -6.32 10.28 6.09
C PRO A 272 -5.47 9.65 7.18
N MET A 273 -4.49 10.37 7.69
CA MET A 273 -3.62 9.88 8.78
C MET A 273 -4.46 9.41 9.98
N HIS A 274 -4.17 8.21 10.47
CA HIS A 274 -4.94 7.51 11.51
C HIS A 274 -6.39 7.18 11.15
N GLY A 275 -6.75 7.23 9.86
CA GLY A 275 -8.09 6.94 9.33
C GLY A 275 -8.31 5.46 8.99
N GLU A 276 -7.76 4.51 9.73
CA GLU A 276 -7.94 3.08 9.48
C GLU A 276 -9.42 2.68 9.48
N LEU A 277 -10.23 3.23 10.42
CA LEU A 277 -11.66 2.97 10.44
C LEU A 277 -12.36 3.44 9.17
N ARG A 278 -11.96 4.60 8.62
CA ARG A 278 -12.50 5.06 7.33
C ARG A 278 -12.15 4.11 6.20
N CYS A 279 -10.92 3.62 6.14
CA CYS A 279 -10.52 2.61 5.17
C CYS A 279 -11.35 1.32 5.31
N LEU A 280 -11.58 0.88 6.54
CA LEU A 280 -12.41 -0.30 6.84
C LEU A 280 -13.88 -0.08 6.49
N ASP A 281 -14.44 1.11 6.75
CA ASP A 281 -15.79 1.49 6.33
C ASP A 281 -15.96 1.36 4.82
N MET A 282 -15.03 1.95 4.06
CA MET A 282 -15.04 1.90 2.60
C MET A 282 -15.00 0.46 2.10
N ALA A 283 -14.06 -0.34 2.64
CA ALA A 283 -13.91 -1.74 2.24
C ALA A 283 -15.13 -2.59 2.59
N ARG A 284 -15.74 -2.35 3.75
CA ARG A 284 -16.87 -3.14 4.21
C ARG A 284 -18.12 -2.93 3.38
N ALA A 285 -18.50 -1.68 3.15
CA ALA A 285 -19.65 -1.38 2.29
C ALA A 285 -19.43 -1.90 0.85
N TYR A 286 -18.19 -1.85 0.37
CA TYR A 286 -17.84 -2.40 -0.92
C TYR A 286 -17.94 -3.93 -0.96
N ASP A 287 -17.46 -4.63 0.07
CA ASP A 287 -17.54 -6.09 0.17
C ASP A 287 -18.99 -6.57 0.25
N ASP A 288 -19.81 -5.91 1.06
CA ASP A 288 -21.24 -6.20 1.16
C ASP A 288 -21.98 -6.05 -0.20
N ALA A 289 -21.53 -5.14 -1.07
CA ALA A 289 -22.08 -4.93 -2.41
C ALA A 289 -21.52 -5.91 -3.47
N THR A 290 -20.32 -6.41 -3.30
CA THR A 290 -19.61 -7.15 -4.35
C THR A 290 -19.36 -8.60 -4.04
N SER A 291 -19.01 -8.94 -2.79
CA SER A 291 -18.63 -10.30 -2.33
C SER A 291 -17.55 -10.97 -3.21
N TRP A 292 -16.57 -10.21 -3.69
CA TRP A 292 -15.58 -10.71 -4.64
C TRP A 292 -14.78 -11.91 -4.13
N ALA A 293 -14.39 -11.92 -2.84
CA ALA A 293 -13.65 -13.02 -2.25
C ALA A 293 -14.47 -14.32 -2.15
N GLU A 294 -15.79 -14.21 -2.05
CA GLU A 294 -16.71 -15.35 -2.00
C GLU A 294 -17.06 -15.86 -3.41
N ARG A 295 -17.20 -14.96 -4.39
CA ARG A 295 -17.52 -15.32 -5.78
C ARG A 295 -16.47 -16.20 -6.43
N ARG A 296 -15.19 -16.06 -6.06
CA ARG A 296 -14.08 -16.90 -6.51
C ARG A 296 -13.23 -17.35 -5.31
N PRO A 297 -13.72 -18.28 -4.51
CA PRO A 297 -12.92 -18.84 -3.42
C PRO A 297 -11.69 -19.56 -4.00
N PRO A 298 -10.59 -19.66 -3.24
CA PRO A 298 -9.45 -20.46 -3.64
C PRO A 298 -9.92 -21.90 -3.92
N PRO A 299 -9.28 -22.61 -4.86
CA PRO A 299 -9.59 -24.02 -5.09
C PRO A 299 -9.41 -24.78 -3.77
N ALA A 300 -10.34 -25.71 -3.50
CA ALA A 300 -10.22 -26.59 -2.34
C ALA A 300 -8.93 -27.42 -2.54
N PHE A 301 -7.97 -27.24 -1.62
CA PHE A 301 -6.83 -28.14 -1.58
C PHE A 301 -7.34 -29.52 -1.10
N PRO A 302 -7.13 -30.60 -1.85
CA PRO A 302 -7.35 -31.92 -1.32
C PRO A 302 -6.32 -32.15 -0.19
N PHE A 303 -6.81 -32.25 1.05
CA PHE A 303 -6.03 -32.72 2.19
C PHE A 303 -5.83 -34.22 2.10
#